data_28063cc5177645dd5aa9fa2f6ccc7ce8
#
_entry.id   28063cc5177645dd5aa9fa2f6ccc7ce8
#
_cell.length_a   1.000
_cell.length_b   1.000
_cell.length_c   1.000
_cell.angle_alpha   90.00
_cell.angle_beta   90.00
_cell.angle_gamma   90.00
#
_symmetry.space_group_name_H-M   'P 1'
#
loop_
_entity.id
_entity.type
_entity.pdbx_description
1 polymer ?
#
loop_
_entity_poly.entity_id
_entity_poly.type
_entity_poly.pdbx_seq_one_letter_code
_entity_poly.pdbx_strand_id
1 'polypeptide(L)'
;MENLPDIIVAIGGIISAIATPLAAWFAYNQYSKNKLTDLKIERYKQQEERKSKRRADNSSLVFGELWNVLHSLNADRVYIVQPHPLGNESMLSIFFEVKRKGVEGMKAHIQSLPIADVAKFSSDLVRNLFMYITDIDEQVEDKYAKSIFSSCGCQAAIVKRLNDNTHDWIGSIFCEFTRPMTVTEAEARSLLHIAAMNIQYLLPEFK
;
A
#
# COMPACT_ATOMS: atom_id res chain seq x y z
N MET A 1 -28.32 25.63 -66.78
CA MET A 1 -27.25 25.47 -65.77
C MET A 1 -27.40 26.42 -64.60
N GLU A 2 -28.57 26.95 -64.31
CA GLU A 2 -28.79 27.97 -63.25
C GLU A 2 -29.03 27.45 -61.86
N ASN A 3 -29.20 26.13 -61.66
CA ASN A 3 -29.57 25.59 -60.37
C ASN A 3 -28.38 24.98 -59.52
N LEU A 4 -27.17 24.99 -60.10
CA LEU A 4 -25.99 24.39 -59.40
C LEU A 4 -25.55 25.13 -58.13
N PRO A 5 -25.51 26.49 -58.11
CA PRO A 5 -25.18 27.23 -56.92
C PRO A 5 -26.21 27.04 -55.77
N ASP A 6 -27.49 26.97 -56.08
CA ASP A 6 -28.55 26.80 -55.09
C ASP A 6 -28.52 25.41 -54.43
N ILE A 7 -28.17 24.38 -55.18
CA ILE A 7 -27.98 23.01 -54.70
C ILE A 7 -26.78 22.94 -53.75
N ILE A 8 -25.66 23.61 -54.09
CA ILE A 8 -24.45 23.65 -53.24
C ILE A 8 -24.75 24.37 -51.90
N VAL A 9 -25.49 25.48 -51.93
CA VAL A 9 -25.90 26.21 -50.74
C VAL A 9 -26.84 25.37 -49.88
N ALA A 10 -27.81 24.68 -50.46
CA ALA A 10 -28.73 23.81 -49.73
C ALA A 10 -28.01 22.61 -49.07
N ILE A 11 -27.10 21.96 -49.78
CA ILE A 11 -26.26 20.85 -49.21
C ILE A 11 -25.36 21.38 -48.10
N GLY A 12 -24.73 22.53 -48.25
CA GLY A 12 -23.93 23.18 -47.20
C GLY A 12 -24.73 23.50 -45.96
N GLY A 13 -25.97 23.98 -46.11
CA GLY A 13 -26.90 24.24 -45.02
C GLY A 13 -27.28 22.97 -44.25
N ILE A 14 -27.56 21.86 -44.94
CA ILE A 14 -27.92 20.58 -44.33
C ILE A 14 -26.71 20.00 -43.55
N ILE A 15 -25.52 20.04 -44.16
CA ILE A 15 -24.29 19.57 -43.50
C ILE A 15 -24.02 20.39 -42.22
N SER A 16 -24.14 21.71 -42.27
CA SER A 16 -23.94 22.60 -41.14
C SER A 16 -24.98 22.36 -40.03
N ALA A 17 -26.23 22.12 -40.38
CA ALA A 17 -27.31 21.84 -39.46
C ALA A 17 -27.11 20.54 -38.66
N ILE A 18 -26.41 19.55 -39.22
CA ILE A 18 -26.11 18.28 -38.56
C ILE A 18 -24.76 18.34 -37.82
N ALA A 19 -23.75 18.96 -38.43
CA ALA A 19 -22.40 19.02 -37.88
C ALA A 19 -22.33 19.84 -36.57
N THR A 20 -23.08 20.94 -36.47
CA THR A 20 -23.07 21.82 -35.30
C THR A 20 -23.59 21.14 -34.02
N PRO A 21 -24.77 20.48 -34.01
CA PRO A 21 -25.23 19.77 -32.83
C PRO A 21 -24.39 18.55 -32.48
N LEU A 22 -23.80 17.85 -33.44
CA LEU A 22 -22.85 16.79 -33.19
C LEU A 22 -21.58 17.29 -32.51
N ALA A 23 -21.00 18.37 -33.01
CA ALA A 23 -19.81 18.97 -32.38
C ALA A 23 -20.11 19.46 -30.96
N ALA A 24 -21.27 20.08 -30.73
CA ALA A 24 -21.71 20.50 -29.39
C ALA A 24 -21.92 19.31 -28.46
N TRP A 25 -22.49 18.22 -28.90
CA TRP A 25 -22.66 16.99 -28.13
C TRP A 25 -21.30 16.35 -27.78
N PHE A 26 -20.37 16.28 -28.71
CA PHE A 26 -19.01 15.79 -28.44
C PHE A 26 -18.28 16.67 -27.43
N ALA A 27 -18.33 17.98 -27.57
CA ALA A 27 -17.72 18.93 -26.64
C ALA A 27 -18.30 18.80 -25.23
N TYR A 28 -19.64 18.70 -25.12
CA TYR A 28 -20.32 18.49 -23.85
C TYR A 28 -19.93 17.15 -23.18
N ASN A 29 -19.89 16.08 -23.98
CA ASN A 29 -19.54 14.75 -23.48
C ASN A 29 -18.08 14.71 -22.99
N GLN A 30 -17.17 15.37 -23.71
CA GLN A 30 -15.76 15.47 -23.32
C GLN A 30 -15.58 16.35 -22.07
N TYR A 31 -16.29 17.46 -21.97
CA TYR A 31 -16.32 18.31 -20.79
C TYR A 31 -16.83 17.54 -19.54
N SER A 32 -17.93 16.80 -19.69
CA SER A 32 -18.50 15.99 -18.60
C SER A 32 -17.53 14.90 -18.13
N LYS A 33 -16.86 14.21 -19.05
CA LYS A 33 -15.83 13.21 -18.71
C LYS A 33 -14.65 13.82 -17.97
N ASN A 34 -14.14 14.96 -18.44
CA ASN A 34 -13.03 15.66 -17.80
C ASN A 34 -13.41 16.10 -16.38
N LYS A 35 -14.59 16.70 -16.21
CA LYS A 35 -15.09 17.12 -14.89
C LYS A 35 -15.25 15.96 -13.92
N LEU A 36 -15.72 14.80 -14.37
CA LEU A 36 -15.80 13.60 -13.54
C LEU A 36 -14.41 13.07 -13.14
N THR A 37 -13.46 13.16 -14.03
CA THR A 37 -12.06 12.79 -13.77
C THR A 37 -11.43 13.72 -12.74
N ASP A 38 -11.62 15.03 -12.89
CA ASP A 38 -11.10 16.04 -11.95
C ASP A 38 -11.69 15.84 -10.56
N LEU A 39 -13.00 15.59 -10.43
CA LEU A 39 -13.66 15.29 -9.16
C LEU A 39 -13.13 13.99 -8.51
N LYS A 40 -12.82 12.96 -9.32
CA LYS A 40 -12.19 11.74 -8.79
C LYS A 40 -10.79 12.03 -8.25
N ILE A 41 -9.97 12.75 -9.01
CA ILE A 41 -8.60 13.13 -8.59
C ILE A 41 -8.64 13.93 -7.29
N GLU A 42 -9.56 14.90 -7.19
CA GLU A 42 -9.70 15.72 -5.99
C GLU A 42 -10.11 14.87 -4.78
N ARG A 43 -11.08 13.96 -4.93
CA ARG A 43 -11.46 13.02 -3.86
C ARG A 43 -10.29 12.12 -3.42
N TYR A 44 -9.50 11.61 -4.37
CA TYR A 44 -8.30 10.83 -4.04
C TYR A 44 -7.29 11.66 -3.24
N LYS A 45 -7.00 12.89 -3.67
CA LYS A 45 -6.10 13.79 -2.93
C LYS A 45 -6.59 14.05 -1.51
N GLN A 46 -7.86 14.37 -1.34
CA GLN A 46 -8.46 14.60 -0.01
C GLN A 46 -8.40 13.34 0.88
N GLN A 47 -8.60 12.15 0.31
CA GLN A 47 -8.47 10.90 1.05
C GLN A 47 -7.03 10.65 1.50
N GLU A 48 -6.05 10.85 0.62
CA GLU A 48 -4.63 10.68 0.96
C GLU A 48 -4.15 11.72 1.99
N GLU A 49 -4.60 12.96 1.90
CA GLU A 49 -4.33 13.99 2.90
C GLU A 49 -4.90 13.62 4.28
N ARG A 50 -6.13 13.11 4.34
CA ARG A 50 -6.75 12.62 5.59
C ARG A 50 -5.97 11.44 6.16
N LYS A 51 -5.57 10.48 5.34
CA LYS A 51 -4.75 9.34 5.78
C LYS A 51 -3.39 9.80 6.28
N SER A 52 -2.74 10.72 5.57
CA SER A 52 -1.44 11.28 5.97
C SER A 52 -1.55 12.00 7.32
N LYS A 53 -2.59 12.81 7.51
CA LYS A 53 -2.85 13.49 8.77
C LYS A 53 -3.07 12.49 9.91
N ARG A 54 -3.96 11.50 9.74
CA ARG A 54 -4.22 10.47 10.76
C ARG A 54 -2.95 9.69 11.10
N ARG A 55 -2.12 9.39 10.09
CA ARG A 55 -0.82 8.73 10.30
C ARG A 55 0.13 9.59 11.13
N ALA A 56 0.16 10.90 10.88
CA ALA A 56 0.97 11.84 11.65
C ALA A 56 0.46 11.98 13.10
N ASP A 57 -0.85 12.17 13.27
CA ASP A 57 -1.48 12.35 14.59
C ASP A 57 -1.26 11.13 15.51
N ASN A 58 -1.31 9.92 14.96
CA ASN A 58 -1.14 8.67 15.71
C ASN A 58 0.30 8.15 15.75
N SER A 59 1.25 8.82 15.10
CA SER A 59 2.61 8.30 14.91
C SER A 59 3.31 8.00 16.23
N SER A 60 3.18 8.85 17.24
CA SER A 60 3.83 8.66 18.53
C SER A 60 3.35 7.39 19.25
N LEU A 61 2.05 7.08 19.16
CA LEU A 61 1.46 5.88 19.75
C LEU A 61 1.94 4.63 19.02
N VAL A 62 1.95 4.65 17.68
CA VAL A 62 2.44 3.53 16.87
C VAL A 62 3.93 3.28 17.14
N PHE A 63 4.76 4.32 17.15
CA PHE A 63 6.19 4.18 17.50
C PHE A 63 6.40 3.66 18.91
N GLY A 64 5.60 4.10 19.89
CA GLY A 64 5.63 3.57 21.26
C GLY A 64 5.41 2.06 21.31
N GLU A 65 4.38 1.56 20.62
CA GLU A 65 4.10 0.12 20.52
C GLU A 65 5.22 -0.65 19.80
N LEU A 66 5.77 -0.09 18.70
CA LEU A 66 6.88 -0.74 18.00
C LEU A 66 8.14 -0.83 18.87
N TRP A 67 8.45 0.22 19.66
CA TRP A 67 9.55 0.18 20.64
C TRP A 67 9.33 -0.86 21.74
N ASN A 68 8.10 -0.98 22.24
CA ASN A 68 7.74 -2.02 23.22
C ASN A 68 7.99 -3.42 22.64
N VAL A 69 7.54 -3.66 21.40
CA VAL A 69 7.76 -4.93 20.69
C VAL A 69 9.25 -5.21 20.51
N LEU A 70 10.03 -4.22 20.02
CA LEU A 70 11.46 -4.35 19.78
C LEU A 70 12.21 -4.77 21.04
N HIS A 71 11.89 -4.14 22.18
CA HIS A 71 12.55 -4.44 23.44
C HIS A 71 12.10 -5.78 24.02
N SER A 72 10.79 -6.06 24.01
CA SER A 72 10.22 -7.26 24.62
C SER A 72 10.64 -8.55 23.89
N LEU A 73 10.70 -8.51 22.57
CA LEU A 73 11.18 -9.64 21.74
C LEU A 73 12.70 -9.65 21.56
N ASN A 74 13.39 -8.63 22.07
CA ASN A 74 14.83 -8.45 21.79
C ASN A 74 15.15 -8.45 20.29
N ALA A 75 14.23 -7.92 19.47
CA ALA A 75 14.41 -7.83 18.01
C ALA A 75 15.44 -6.76 17.65
N ASP A 76 15.99 -6.84 16.44
CA ASP A 76 16.96 -5.86 15.95
C ASP A 76 16.29 -4.71 15.20
N ARG A 77 15.16 -4.98 14.52
CA ARG A 77 14.27 -3.97 13.96
C ARG A 77 12.82 -4.45 13.98
N VAL A 78 11.89 -3.49 14.08
CA VAL A 78 10.45 -3.71 14.00
C VAL A 78 9.84 -2.64 13.12
N TYR A 79 8.98 -3.04 12.18
CA TYR A 79 8.35 -2.11 11.25
C TYR A 79 6.98 -2.60 10.80
N ILE A 80 6.23 -1.73 10.14
CA ILE A 80 4.92 -2.05 9.58
C ILE A 80 4.99 -1.90 8.06
N VAL A 81 4.74 -2.99 7.35
CA VAL A 81 4.50 -2.99 5.90
C VAL A 81 3.02 -2.80 5.65
N GLN A 82 2.67 -1.84 4.80
CA GLN A 82 1.29 -1.54 4.44
C GLN A 82 1.10 -1.55 2.92
N PRO A 83 0.01 -2.17 2.42
CA PRO A 83 -0.37 -2.05 1.03
C PRO A 83 -0.97 -0.66 0.76
N HIS A 84 -0.65 -0.10 -0.39
CA HIS A 84 -1.28 1.13 -0.87
C HIS A 84 -1.34 1.15 -2.40
N PRO A 85 -2.36 1.80 -3.00
CA PRO A 85 -2.42 1.96 -4.45
C PRO A 85 -1.44 3.04 -4.92
N LEU A 86 -0.82 2.80 -6.08
CA LEU A 86 -0.05 3.80 -6.82
C LEU A 86 -0.39 3.66 -8.31
N GLY A 87 -1.17 4.59 -8.85
CA GLY A 87 -1.75 4.45 -10.18
C GLY A 87 -2.71 3.26 -10.26
N ASN A 88 -2.43 2.32 -11.15
CA ASN A 88 -3.22 1.08 -11.33
C ASN A 88 -2.61 -0.13 -10.59
N GLU A 89 -1.52 0.06 -9.87
CA GLU A 89 -0.79 -1.02 -9.19
C GLU A 89 -0.95 -0.94 -7.69
N SER A 90 -0.80 -2.09 -7.04
CA SER A 90 -0.73 -2.19 -5.58
C SER A 90 0.73 -2.29 -5.15
N MET A 91 1.11 -1.42 -4.24
CA MET A 91 2.47 -1.29 -3.72
C MET A 91 2.54 -1.63 -2.25
N LEU A 92 3.73 -1.99 -1.78
CA LEU A 92 4.08 -2.12 -0.37
C LEU A 92 5.00 -0.98 0.05
N SER A 93 4.74 -0.41 1.22
CA SER A 93 5.63 0.59 1.82
C SER A 93 5.73 0.44 3.33
N ILE A 94 6.89 0.83 3.88
CA ILE A 94 7.10 0.95 5.31
C ILE A 94 6.91 2.41 5.71
N PHE A 95 5.89 2.69 6.51
CA PHE A 95 5.66 4.03 7.06
C PHE A 95 6.28 4.19 8.45
N PHE A 96 6.28 3.13 9.25
CA PHE A 96 6.78 3.10 10.62
C PHE A 96 7.88 2.06 10.76
N GLU A 97 9.03 2.45 11.26
CA GLU A 97 10.16 1.57 11.52
C GLU A 97 10.91 2.04 12.77
N VAL A 98 11.23 1.10 13.65
CA VAL A 98 12.16 1.26 14.79
C VAL A 98 13.26 0.21 14.66
N LYS A 99 14.48 0.57 15.07
CA LYS A 99 15.63 -0.32 14.96
C LYS A 99 16.69 -0.02 16.01
N ARG A 100 17.53 -1.01 16.30
CA ARG A 100 18.69 -0.82 17.17
C ARG A 100 19.75 0.02 16.46
N LYS A 101 20.58 0.68 17.27
CA LYS A 101 21.75 1.42 16.75
C LYS A 101 22.69 0.45 16.03
N GLY A 102 23.11 0.84 14.83
CA GLY A 102 24.02 0.05 13.99
C GLY A 102 23.34 -1.00 13.10
N VAL A 103 22.02 -1.18 13.22
CA VAL A 103 21.24 -2.04 12.31
C VAL A 103 20.77 -1.22 11.12
N GLU A 104 20.90 -1.77 9.91
CA GLU A 104 20.37 -1.16 8.70
C GLU A 104 18.84 -1.17 8.69
N GLY A 105 18.21 -0.12 8.16
CA GLY A 105 16.76 -0.01 8.08
C GLY A 105 16.20 -0.64 6.82
N MET A 106 15.02 -1.26 6.93
CA MET A 106 14.29 -1.83 5.79
C MET A 106 13.50 -0.78 5.00
N LYS A 107 13.21 0.36 5.61
CA LYS A 107 12.36 1.39 5.01
C LYS A 107 12.87 1.89 3.67
N ALA A 108 14.18 1.96 3.46
CA ALA A 108 14.77 2.38 2.18
C ALA A 108 14.56 1.34 1.06
N HIS A 109 14.45 0.05 1.42
CA HIS A 109 14.30 -1.06 0.48
C HIS A 109 12.84 -1.37 0.14
N ILE A 110 11.91 -1.01 1.04
CA ILE A 110 10.46 -1.24 0.84
C ILE A 110 9.73 0.10 0.81
N GLN A 111 9.93 0.85 -0.27
CA GLN A 111 9.21 2.09 -0.60
C GLN A 111 8.61 1.95 -1.99
N SER A 112 7.27 1.88 -2.05
CA SER A 112 6.54 1.65 -3.29
C SER A 112 7.02 0.40 -4.04
N LEU A 113 7.26 -0.70 -3.30
CA LEU A 113 7.61 -1.99 -3.87
C LEU A 113 6.37 -2.61 -4.51
N PRO A 114 6.36 -2.91 -5.82
CA PRO A 114 5.23 -3.56 -6.46
C PRO A 114 4.92 -4.91 -5.80
N ILE A 115 3.65 -5.16 -5.47
CA ILE A 115 3.22 -6.45 -4.89
C ILE A 115 3.54 -7.60 -5.86
N ALA A 116 3.51 -7.33 -7.17
CA ALA A 116 3.83 -8.30 -8.21
C ALA A 116 5.26 -8.83 -8.13
N ASP A 117 6.22 -8.01 -7.69
CA ASP A 117 7.64 -8.40 -7.59
C ASP A 117 7.90 -9.38 -6.43
N VAL A 118 7.01 -9.37 -5.42
CA VAL A 118 7.05 -10.26 -4.24
C VAL A 118 5.72 -11.02 -4.09
N ALA A 119 5.15 -11.47 -5.21
CA ALA A 119 3.78 -11.97 -5.27
C ALA A 119 3.53 -13.17 -4.35
N LYS A 120 4.49 -14.11 -4.27
CA LYS A 120 4.37 -15.28 -3.40
C LYS A 120 4.40 -14.87 -1.93
N PHE A 121 5.38 -14.08 -1.54
CA PHE A 121 5.51 -13.59 -0.16
C PHE A 121 4.31 -12.72 0.24
N SER A 122 3.84 -11.85 -0.64
CA SER A 122 2.63 -11.04 -0.40
C SER A 122 1.39 -11.91 -0.21
N SER A 123 1.25 -13.00 -0.97
CA SER A 123 0.18 -13.99 -0.78
C SER A 123 0.24 -14.64 0.61
N ASP A 124 1.45 -14.95 1.08
CA ASP A 124 1.65 -15.51 2.41
C ASP A 124 1.29 -14.51 3.52
N LEU A 125 1.63 -13.22 3.35
CA LEU A 125 1.23 -12.14 4.28
C LEU A 125 -0.29 -11.98 4.38
N VAL A 126 -1.00 -12.15 3.26
CA VAL A 126 -2.47 -12.03 3.22
C VAL A 126 -3.15 -13.25 3.85
N ARG A 127 -2.59 -14.45 3.67
CA ARG A 127 -3.21 -15.72 4.12
C ARG A 127 -2.91 -16.04 5.57
N ASN A 128 -1.69 -15.75 6.03
CA ASN A 128 -1.24 -16.16 7.35
C ASN A 128 -1.46 -15.05 8.38
N LEU A 129 -2.18 -15.35 9.45
CA LEU A 129 -2.36 -14.41 10.57
C LEU A 129 -1.08 -14.18 11.37
N PHE A 130 -0.16 -15.14 11.29
CA PHE A 130 1.10 -15.12 12.01
C PHE A 130 2.11 -16.04 11.29
N MET A 131 3.34 -15.58 11.14
CA MET A 131 4.44 -16.35 10.57
C MET A 131 5.63 -16.29 11.54
N TYR A 132 6.26 -17.43 11.77
CA TYR A 132 7.43 -17.58 12.62
C TYR A 132 8.55 -18.22 11.81
N ILE A 133 9.46 -17.39 11.30
CA ILE A 133 10.50 -17.74 10.35
C ILE A 133 11.83 -17.75 11.11
N THR A 134 12.37 -18.92 11.36
CA THR A 134 13.63 -19.11 12.10
C THR A 134 14.85 -19.02 11.19
N ASP A 135 14.66 -19.24 9.91
CA ASP A 135 15.69 -19.15 8.88
C ASP A 135 15.09 -18.59 7.59
N ILE A 136 15.55 -17.38 7.20
CA ILE A 136 15.09 -16.71 5.98
C ILE A 136 15.46 -17.49 4.73
N ASP A 137 16.66 -18.05 4.70
CA ASP A 137 17.18 -18.73 3.49
C ASP A 137 16.47 -20.05 3.23
N GLU A 138 15.99 -20.74 4.26
CA GLU A 138 15.29 -22.01 4.14
C GLU A 138 13.78 -21.82 3.96
N GLN A 139 13.16 -20.89 4.69
CA GLN A 139 11.71 -20.80 4.83
C GLN A 139 11.04 -19.75 3.94
N VAL A 140 11.79 -18.75 3.42
CA VAL A 140 11.24 -17.78 2.46
C VAL A 140 11.47 -18.29 1.04
N GLU A 141 10.41 -18.70 0.37
CA GLU A 141 10.50 -19.25 -0.98
C GLU A 141 10.57 -18.18 -2.08
N ASP A 142 10.02 -16.98 -1.82
CA ASP A 142 10.07 -15.86 -2.75
C ASP A 142 11.49 -15.31 -2.85
N LYS A 143 12.11 -15.47 -4.03
CA LYS A 143 13.53 -15.12 -4.24
C LYS A 143 13.81 -13.62 -4.07
N TYR A 144 12.88 -12.78 -4.49
CA TYR A 144 13.07 -11.33 -4.39
C TYR A 144 12.90 -10.85 -2.94
N ALA A 145 11.87 -11.31 -2.25
CA ALA A 145 11.70 -11.06 -0.82
C ALA A 145 12.91 -11.56 -0.02
N LYS A 146 13.38 -12.78 -0.27
CA LYS A 146 14.61 -13.33 0.33
C LYS A 146 15.81 -12.43 0.10
N SER A 147 16.02 -11.96 -1.12
CA SER A 147 17.12 -11.04 -1.45
C SER A 147 17.06 -9.73 -0.66
N ILE A 148 15.86 -9.15 -0.46
CA ILE A 148 15.68 -7.94 0.35
C ILE A 148 16.07 -8.24 1.81
N PHE A 149 15.59 -9.33 2.41
CA PHE A 149 15.94 -9.71 3.78
C PHE A 149 17.45 -9.92 3.96
N SER A 150 18.05 -10.69 3.06
CA SER A 150 19.47 -11.02 3.13
C SER A 150 20.38 -9.81 2.92
N SER A 151 19.99 -8.85 2.05
CA SER A 151 20.74 -7.61 1.82
C SER A 151 20.86 -6.75 3.09
N CYS A 152 19.87 -6.83 3.98
CA CYS A 152 19.87 -6.14 5.27
C CYS A 152 20.32 -7.04 6.44
N GLY A 153 20.90 -8.22 6.15
CA GLY A 153 21.43 -9.15 7.15
C GLY A 153 20.37 -9.81 8.02
N CYS A 154 19.12 -9.90 7.57
CA CYS A 154 18.06 -10.58 8.31
C CYS A 154 18.28 -12.09 8.27
N GLN A 155 18.34 -12.74 9.45
CA GLN A 155 18.45 -14.20 9.59
C GLN A 155 17.11 -14.85 9.93
N ALA A 156 16.31 -14.16 10.74
CA ALA A 156 15.01 -14.66 11.20
C ALA A 156 13.99 -13.52 11.25
N ALA A 157 12.72 -13.85 11.11
CA ALA A 157 11.64 -12.87 11.15
C ALA A 157 10.38 -13.45 11.78
N ILE A 158 9.64 -12.60 12.48
CA ILE A 158 8.30 -12.89 12.96
C ILE A 158 7.36 -11.88 12.35
N VAL A 159 6.26 -12.35 11.76
CA VAL A 159 5.30 -11.48 11.08
C VAL A 159 3.91 -11.67 11.69
N LYS A 160 3.26 -10.56 11.99
CA LYS A 160 1.88 -10.53 12.46
C LYS A 160 1.02 -9.68 11.53
N ARG A 161 0.01 -10.28 10.94
CA ARG A 161 -0.98 -9.61 10.10
C ARG A 161 -1.83 -8.64 10.91
N LEU A 162 -2.12 -7.47 10.32
CA LEU A 162 -3.06 -6.46 10.79
C LEU A 162 -4.30 -6.47 9.91
N ASN A 163 -5.47 -6.38 10.53
CA ASN A 163 -6.75 -6.42 9.84
C ASN A 163 -7.60 -5.21 10.21
N ASP A 164 -8.53 -4.85 9.34
CA ASP A 164 -9.62 -3.93 9.66
C ASP A 164 -10.83 -4.66 10.27
N ASN A 165 -11.95 -3.95 10.44
CA ASN A 165 -13.21 -4.51 10.95
C ASN A 165 -13.83 -5.58 10.06
N THR A 166 -13.52 -5.58 8.77
CA THR A 166 -14.00 -6.55 7.78
C THR A 166 -13.07 -7.74 7.63
N HIS A 167 -12.01 -7.79 8.45
CA HIS A 167 -10.94 -8.79 8.40
C HIS A 167 -10.06 -8.67 7.14
N ASP A 168 -10.16 -7.54 6.43
CA ASP A 168 -9.28 -7.27 5.31
C ASP A 168 -7.87 -6.94 5.80
N TRP A 169 -6.88 -7.37 5.03
CA TRP A 169 -5.48 -7.08 5.32
C TRP A 169 -5.15 -5.60 5.10
N ILE A 170 -4.72 -4.93 6.15
CA ILE A 170 -4.33 -3.51 6.11
C ILE A 170 -2.83 -3.30 6.34
N GLY A 171 -2.09 -4.36 6.60
CA GLY A 171 -0.65 -4.34 6.82
C GLY A 171 -0.16 -5.52 7.64
N SER A 172 1.14 -5.52 7.94
CA SER A 172 1.77 -6.54 8.78
C SER A 172 2.88 -5.92 9.62
N ILE A 173 2.97 -6.31 10.89
CA ILE A 173 4.09 -6.00 11.77
C ILE A 173 5.17 -7.04 11.50
N PHE A 174 6.38 -6.57 11.22
CA PHE A 174 7.58 -7.38 11.08
C PHE A 174 8.50 -7.15 12.26
N CYS A 175 9.00 -8.23 12.84
CA CYS A 175 10.07 -8.24 13.83
C CYS A 175 11.21 -9.05 13.25
N GLU A 176 12.37 -8.43 13.03
CA GLU A 176 13.51 -9.06 12.39
C GLU A 176 14.71 -9.17 13.33
N PHE A 177 15.48 -10.21 13.07
CA PHE A 177 16.67 -10.56 13.82
C PHE A 177 17.85 -10.72 12.86
N THR A 178 18.92 -9.97 13.09
CA THR A 178 20.19 -10.08 12.37
C THR A 178 21.15 -11.08 13.04
N ARG A 179 20.64 -11.83 14.01
CA ARG A 179 21.32 -12.83 14.83
C ARG A 179 20.33 -13.96 15.14
N PRO A 180 20.78 -15.11 15.65
CA PRO A 180 19.90 -16.20 16.02
C PRO A 180 18.79 -15.73 16.97
N MET A 181 17.56 -16.03 16.62
CA MET A 181 16.36 -15.68 17.40
C MET A 181 16.27 -16.59 18.63
N THR A 182 16.06 -15.99 19.80
CA THR A 182 15.96 -16.71 21.09
C THR A 182 14.55 -16.75 21.67
N VAL A 183 13.64 -15.94 21.14
CA VAL A 183 12.24 -15.88 21.59
C VAL A 183 11.47 -17.10 21.07
N THR A 184 10.60 -17.66 21.88
CA THR A 184 9.73 -18.77 21.47
C THR A 184 8.54 -18.30 20.63
N GLU A 185 7.99 -19.20 19.81
CA GLU A 185 6.81 -18.88 18.99
C GLU A 185 5.61 -18.46 19.85
N ALA A 186 5.39 -19.13 21.00
CA ALA A 186 4.27 -18.85 21.88
C ALA A 186 4.36 -17.44 22.50
N GLU A 187 5.54 -17.04 22.98
CA GLU A 187 5.80 -15.69 23.50
C GLU A 187 5.61 -14.62 22.45
N ALA A 188 6.20 -14.83 21.27
CA ALA A 188 6.09 -13.91 20.14
C ALA A 188 4.63 -13.74 19.67
N ARG A 189 3.89 -14.84 19.59
CA ARG A 189 2.48 -14.85 19.19
C ARG A 189 1.60 -14.06 20.15
N SER A 190 1.80 -14.25 21.46
CA SER A 190 1.05 -13.53 22.50
C SER A 190 1.33 -12.03 22.47
N LEU A 191 2.61 -11.65 22.45
CA LEU A 191 3.03 -10.25 22.47
C LEU A 191 2.60 -9.50 21.21
N LEU A 192 2.81 -10.10 20.04
CA LEU A 192 2.41 -9.48 18.77
C LEU A 192 0.90 -9.43 18.57
N HIS A 193 0.14 -10.32 19.21
CA HIS A 193 -1.31 -10.21 19.21
C HIS A 193 -1.77 -8.94 19.91
N ILE A 194 -1.23 -8.65 21.10
CA ILE A 194 -1.54 -7.44 21.86
C ILE A 194 -1.12 -6.19 21.08
N ALA A 195 0.12 -6.16 20.56
CA ALA A 195 0.62 -5.04 19.77
C ALA A 195 -0.24 -4.80 18.51
N ALA A 196 -0.65 -5.87 17.82
CA ALA A 196 -1.51 -5.78 16.65
C ALA A 196 -2.88 -5.17 17.00
N MET A 197 -3.49 -5.57 18.13
CA MET A 197 -4.75 -5.00 18.59
C MET A 197 -4.62 -3.51 18.91
N ASN A 198 -3.51 -3.06 19.48
CA ASN A 198 -3.29 -1.66 19.78
C ASN A 198 -2.99 -0.84 18.51
N ILE A 199 -2.19 -1.37 17.59
CA ILE A 199 -1.71 -0.65 16.40
C ILE A 199 -2.80 -0.53 15.31
N GLN A 200 -3.52 -1.61 15.01
CA GLN A 200 -4.42 -1.64 13.84
C GLN A 200 -5.45 -0.51 13.84
N TYR A 201 -6.02 -0.15 15.01
CA TYR A 201 -6.99 0.94 15.15
C TYR A 201 -6.39 2.34 14.94
N LEU A 202 -5.07 2.48 15.06
CA LEU A 202 -4.36 3.74 14.87
C LEU A 202 -4.02 4.01 13.40
N LEU A 203 -4.00 2.96 12.58
CA LEU A 203 -3.66 3.08 11.16
C LEU A 203 -4.79 3.75 10.36
N PRO A 204 -4.45 4.58 9.35
CA PRO A 204 -5.44 5.24 8.52
C PRO A 204 -6.24 4.29 7.62
N GLU A 205 -5.73 3.10 7.37
CA GLU A 205 -6.35 2.05 6.58
C GLU A 205 -7.45 1.29 7.34
N PHE A 206 -7.50 1.40 8.67
CA PHE A 206 -8.53 0.77 9.50
C PHE A 206 -9.89 1.45 9.25
N LYS A 207 -10.87 0.67 8.81
CA LYS A 207 -12.26 1.08 8.51
C LYS A 207 -13.22 0.58 9.56
#